data_16649b6f14d9ff96b3fca350c5dd7ce1
#
_entry.id   16649b6f14d9ff96b3fca350c5dd7ce1
#
_cell.length_a   1.000
_cell.length_b   1.000
_cell.length_c   1.000
_cell.angle_alpha   90.00
_cell.angle_beta   90.00
_cell.angle_gamma   90.00
#
_symmetry.space_group_name_H-M   'P 1'
#
loop_
_entity.id
_entity.type
_entity.pdbx_description
1 polymer ?
#
loop_
_entity_poly.entity_id
_entity_poly.type
_entity_poly.pdbx_seq_one_letter_code
_entity_poly.pdbx_strand_id
1 'polypeptide(L)'
;QIIYGYPSPKDIEKVTKYFDTRCAYCDCKIDINNRKRHLDHLIAVSDSGTNEIHNFVVACNICNGDEKREQSWFDFLKIKCKDQPKEVFQQRLQKIEQWQNQGEIKQIDETVKQEIEQIINEAKDQFDIAVLKMRALKKQISEKENL
;
A
#
# COMPACT_ATOMS: atom_id res chain seq x y z
N GLN A 1 -7.67 -3.77 5.00
CA GLN A 1 -7.87 -5.03 4.24
C GLN A 1 -9.10 -5.84 4.73
N ILE A 2 -9.54 -5.63 5.97
CA ILE A 2 -10.70 -6.36 6.53
C ILE A 2 -12.01 -5.87 5.92
N ILE A 3 -12.13 -4.58 5.62
CA ILE A 3 -13.37 -3.96 5.12
C ILE A 3 -13.46 -4.00 3.59
N TYR A 4 -12.33 -3.79 2.91
CA TYR A 4 -12.25 -3.88 1.46
C TYR A 4 -11.28 -5.00 1.09
N GLY A 5 -11.81 -6.05 0.44
CA GLY A 5 -11.01 -7.17 -0.04
C GLY A 5 -9.88 -6.72 -0.96
N TYR A 6 -8.80 -7.47 -1.01
CA TYR A 6 -7.72 -7.25 -1.97
C TYR A 6 -8.23 -7.49 -3.40
N PRO A 7 -7.72 -6.80 -4.44
CA PRO A 7 -8.14 -6.99 -5.82
C PRO A 7 -8.14 -8.45 -6.26
N SER A 8 -9.16 -8.84 -7.00
CA SER A 8 -9.29 -10.22 -7.51
C SER A 8 -8.17 -10.54 -8.51
N PRO A 9 -7.87 -11.83 -8.79
CA PRO A 9 -6.91 -12.20 -9.83
C PRO A 9 -7.21 -11.57 -11.21
N LYS A 10 -8.50 -11.39 -11.56
CA LYS A 10 -8.92 -10.72 -12.80
C LYS A 10 -8.60 -9.22 -12.77
N ASP A 11 -8.77 -8.56 -11.64
CA ASP A 11 -8.42 -7.14 -11.49
C ASP A 11 -6.90 -6.95 -11.58
N ILE A 12 -6.15 -7.86 -10.96
CA ILE A 12 -4.68 -7.86 -11.04
C ILE A 12 -4.19 -8.07 -12.47
N GLU A 13 -4.84 -8.94 -13.23
CA GLU A 13 -4.56 -9.13 -14.64
C GLU A 13 -4.88 -7.87 -15.45
N LYS A 14 -6.03 -7.23 -15.20
CA LYS A 14 -6.48 -6.01 -15.85
C LYS A 14 -5.46 -4.88 -15.67
N VAL A 15 -5.03 -4.58 -14.44
CA VAL A 15 -4.04 -3.53 -14.17
C VAL A 15 -2.68 -3.87 -14.76
N THR A 16 -2.27 -5.15 -14.70
CA THR A 16 -1.00 -5.61 -15.26
C THR A 16 -0.96 -5.42 -16.78
N LYS A 17 -2.06 -5.75 -17.46
CA LYS A 17 -2.20 -5.57 -18.91
C LYS A 17 -2.23 -4.09 -19.29
N TYR A 18 -2.94 -3.26 -18.53
CA TYR A 18 -3.00 -1.81 -18.78
C TYR A 18 -1.61 -1.16 -18.75
N PHE A 19 -0.75 -1.58 -17.83
CA PHE A 19 0.63 -1.10 -17.74
C PHE A 19 1.63 -1.91 -18.56
N ASP A 20 1.19 -2.72 -19.53
CA ASP A 20 2.03 -3.50 -20.46
C ASP A 20 3.06 -4.39 -19.73
N THR A 21 2.71 -4.88 -18.55
CA THR A 21 3.64 -5.66 -17.70
C THR A 21 4.91 -4.86 -17.36
N ARG A 22 4.78 -3.54 -17.20
CA ARG A 22 5.88 -2.63 -16.86
C ARG A 22 5.57 -1.87 -15.59
N CYS A 23 6.61 -1.50 -14.87
CA CYS A 23 6.51 -0.66 -13.69
C CYS A 23 5.98 0.74 -14.06
N ALA A 24 4.90 1.17 -13.43
CA ALA A 24 4.30 2.48 -13.69
C ALA A 24 5.27 3.66 -13.42
N TYR A 25 6.25 3.47 -12.54
CA TYR A 25 7.19 4.51 -12.14
C TYR A 25 8.48 4.53 -12.97
N CYS A 26 9.16 3.40 -13.13
CA CYS A 26 10.47 3.34 -13.79
C CYS A 26 10.44 2.68 -15.17
N ASP A 27 9.28 2.14 -15.57
CA ASP A 27 9.06 1.46 -16.85
C ASP A 27 9.89 0.18 -17.07
N CYS A 28 10.53 -0.35 -16.04
CA CYS A 28 11.20 -1.65 -16.20
C CYS A 28 10.18 -2.75 -16.47
N LYS A 29 10.54 -3.72 -17.32
CA LYS A 29 9.73 -4.91 -17.55
C LYS A 29 9.67 -5.75 -16.28
N ILE A 30 8.48 -6.20 -15.90
CA ILE A 30 8.24 -7.00 -14.71
C ILE A 30 8.06 -8.45 -15.13
N ASP A 31 8.85 -9.34 -14.53
CA ASP A 31 8.67 -10.79 -14.70
C ASP A 31 7.53 -11.27 -13.80
N ILE A 32 6.40 -11.60 -14.42
CA ILE A 32 5.18 -12.03 -13.74
C ILE A 32 5.40 -13.35 -12.98
N ASN A 33 6.28 -14.21 -13.49
CA ASN A 33 6.53 -15.54 -12.93
C ASN A 33 7.40 -15.49 -11.65
N ASN A 34 8.07 -14.40 -11.38
CA ASN A 34 9.14 -14.30 -10.39
C ASN A 34 8.77 -13.49 -9.15
N ARG A 35 7.48 -13.33 -8.83
CA ARG A 35 6.97 -12.53 -7.67
C ARG A 35 7.54 -11.10 -7.57
N LYS A 36 8.09 -10.56 -8.67
CA LYS A 36 8.65 -9.21 -8.74
C LYS A 36 7.59 -8.13 -9.06
N ARG A 37 6.36 -8.57 -9.30
CA ARG A 37 5.22 -7.68 -9.49
C ARG A 37 4.62 -7.34 -8.14
N HIS A 38 4.56 -6.07 -7.84
CA HIS A 38 3.86 -5.53 -6.71
C HIS A 38 2.67 -4.69 -7.19
N LEU A 39 1.63 -4.63 -6.41
CA LEU A 39 0.58 -3.64 -6.53
C LEU A 39 0.88 -2.55 -5.52
N ASP A 40 1.03 -1.34 -6.00
CA ASP A 40 1.27 -0.17 -5.18
C ASP A 40 0.03 0.73 -5.14
N HIS A 41 -0.35 1.16 -3.95
CA HIS A 41 -1.47 2.09 -3.77
C HIS A 41 -1.08 3.49 -4.25
N LEU A 42 -1.94 4.10 -5.06
CA LEU A 42 -1.82 5.52 -5.42
C LEU A 42 -2.15 6.40 -4.20
N ILE A 43 -3.26 6.13 -3.55
CA ILE A 43 -3.64 6.74 -2.28
C ILE A 43 -3.40 5.67 -1.20
N ALA A 44 -2.50 5.95 -0.27
CA ALA A 44 -2.16 5.02 0.80
C ALA A 44 -3.37 4.70 1.69
N VAL A 45 -3.39 3.52 2.29
CA VAL A 45 -4.45 3.13 3.23
C VAL A 45 -4.48 4.06 4.44
N SER A 46 -3.31 4.56 4.89
CA SER A 46 -3.20 5.60 5.92
C SER A 46 -3.91 6.90 5.55
N ASP A 47 -4.01 7.19 4.25
CA ASP A 47 -4.64 8.39 3.71
C ASP A 47 -6.07 8.11 3.21
N SER A 48 -6.72 7.09 3.79
CA SER A 48 -8.07 6.65 3.43
C SER A 48 -8.21 6.08 2.01
N GLY A 49 -7.10 5.61 1.41
CA GLY A 49 -7.13 4.88 0.15
C GLY A 49 -7.80 3.52 0.28
N THR A 50 -8.61 3.17 -0.71
CA THR A 50 -9.34 1.89 -0.78
C THR A 50 -8.56 0.82 -1.52
N ASN A 51 -9.02 -0.43 -1.44
CA ASN A 51 -8.51 -1.55 -2.23
C ASN A 51 -9.22 -1.68 -3.60
N GLU A 52 -9.91 -0.64 -4.06
CA GLU A 52 -10.43 -0.60 -5.43
C GLU A 52 -9.29 -0.65 -6.45
N ILE A 53 -9.48 -1.42 -7.52
CA ILE A 53 -8.39 -1.72 -8.46
C ILE A 53 -7.77 -0.47 -9.07
N HIS A 54 -8.55 0.58 -9.29
CA HIS A 54 -8.07 1.84 -9.87
C HIS A 54 -7.26 2.70 -8.89
N ASN A 55 -7.20 2.32 -7.61
CA ASN A 55 -6.25 2.86 -6.63
C ASN A 55 -4.90 2.12 -6.64
N PHE A 56 -4.71 1.15 -7.53
CA PHE A 56 -3.45 0.41 -7.64
C PHE A 56 -2.77 0.64 -8.99
N VAL A 57 -1.45 0.62 -8.96
CA VAL A 57 -0.61 0.52 -10.15
C VAL A 57 0.33 -0.67 -10.03
N VAL A 58 0.80 -1.15 -11.17
CA VAL A 58 1.85 -2.19 -11.19
C VAL A 58 3.20 -1.52 -10.93
N ALA A 59 3.93 -2.00 -9.93
CA ALA A 59 5.27 -1.53 -9.60
C ALA A 59 6.24 -2.70 -9.47
N CYS A 60 7.52 -2.44 -9.74
CA CYS A 60 8.58 -3.41 -9.45
C CYS A 60 8.92 -3.41 -7.96
N ASN A 61 9.59 -4.46 -7.49
CA ASN A 61 9.98 -4.60 -6.10
C ASN A 61 10.86 -3.45 -5.60
N ILE A 62 11.71 -2.89 -6.45
CA ILE A 62 12.58 -1.76 -6.09
C ILE A 62 11.73 -0.50 -5.83
N CYS A 63 10.87 -0.13 -6.80
CA CYS A 63 10.04 1.07 -6.65
C CYS A 63 9.07 1.00 -5.49
N ASN A 64 8.36 -0.14 -5.31
CA ASN A 64 7.36 -0.27 -4.25
C ASN A 64 7.95 -0.71 -2.90
N GLY A 65 8.98 -1.57 -2.90
CA GLY A 65 9.55 -2.11 -1.67
C GLY A 65 10.57 -1.18 -1.03
N ASP A 66 11.52 -0.70 -1.81
CA ASP A 66 12.72 -0.05 -1.29
C ASP A 66 12.67 1.48 -1.36
N GLU A 67 12.12 2.04 -2.43
CA GLU A 67 12.28 3.46 -2.74
C GLU A 67 11.07 4.34 -2.39
N LYS A 68 9.84 3.96 -2.83
CA LYS A 68 8.66 4.83 -2.66
C LYS A 68 8.18 4.92 -1.22
N ARG A 69 8.03 3.79 -0.55
CA ARG A 69 7.51 3.71 0.84
C ARG A 69 6.25 4.57 1.04
N GLU A 70 6.34 5.55 1.96
CA GLU A 70 5.24 6.45 2.33
C GLU A 70 5.12 7.70 1.43
N GLN A 71 5.95 7.81 0.39
CA GLN A 71 5.91 8.98 -0.49
C GLN A 71 4.64 8.96 -1.37
N SER A 72 4.11 10.17 -1.68
CA SER A 72 3.05 10.29 -2.66
C SER A 72 3.52 9.72 -4.01
N TRP A 73 2.64 9.04 -4.72
CA TRP A 73 2.98 8.47 -6.03
C TRP A 73 3.44 9.52 -7.04
N PHE A 74 2.86 10.72 -6.98
CA PHE A 74 3.18 11.82 -7.87
C PHE A 74 4.59 12.37 -7.63
N ASP A 75 4.96 12.60 -6.36
CA ASP A 75 6.31 13.08 -6.04
C ASP A 75 7.35 12.01 -6.30
N PHE A 76 7.04 10.75 -6.03
CA PHE A 76 7.91 9.64 -6.38
C PHE A 76 8.11 9.52 -7.89
N LEU A 77 7.05 9.69 -8.71
CA LEU A 77 7.17 9.70 -10.17
C LEU A 77 8.09 10.82 -10.65
N LYS A 78 7.99 12.04 -10.07
CA LYS A 78 8.91 13.14 -10.39
C LYS A 78 10.37 12.75 -10.12
N ILE A 79 10.62 12.11 -8.97
CA ILE A 79 11.98 11.65 -8.61
C ILE A 79 12.48 10.63 -9.64
N LYS A 80 11.66 9.66 -10.02
CA LYS A 80 12.03 8.60 -10.98
C LYS A 80 12.26 9.13 -12.39
N CYS A 81 11.68 10.27 -12.72
CA CYS A 81 11.80 10.89 -14.04
C CYS A 81 12.72 12.12 -14.07
N LYS A 82 13.39 12.49 -12.96
CA LYS A 82 14.18 13.73 -12.86
C LYS A 82 15.25 13.88 -13.94
N ASP A 83 15.88 12.76 -14.31
CA ASP A 83 16.98 12.71 -15.30
C ASP A 83 16.48 12.22 -16.68
N GLN A 84 15.16 12.20 -16.90
CA GLN A 84 14.50 11.79 -18.13
C GLN A 84 13.96 13.02 -18.88
N PRO A 85 13.73 12.94 -20.20
CA PRO A 85 12.99 13.96 -20.94
C PRO A 85 11.63 14.24 -20.31
N LYS A 86 11.17 15.49 -20.35
CA LYS A 86 9.86 15.91 -19.78
C LYS A 86 8.69 15.10 -20.33
N GLU A 87 8.78 14.68 -21.57
CA GLU A 87 7.78 13.89 -22.28
C GLU A 87 7.59 12.51 -21.60
N VAL A 88 8.67 11.92 -21.09
CA VAL A 88 8.61 10.64 -20.37
C VAL A 88 7.82 10.78 -19.07
N PHE A 89 8.07 11.85 -18.31
CA PHE A 89 7.28 12.15 -17.11
C PHE A 89 5.80 12.35 -17.45
N GLN A 90 5.52 13.17 -18.46
CA GLN A 90 4.12 13.47 -18.85
C GLN A 90 3.39 12.22 -19.35
N GLN A 91 4.02 11.38 -20.14
CA GLN A 91 3.42 10.12 -20.62
C GLN A 91 3.07 9.17 -19.46
N ARG A 92 3.98 9.00 -18.50
CA ARG A 92 3.73 8.15 -17.33
C ARG A 92 2.68 8.75 -16.42
N LEU A 93 2.74 10.05 -16.17
CA LEU A 93 1.73 10.79 -15.40
C LEU A 93 0.35 10.58 -16.00
N GLN A 94 0.20 10.89 -17.29
CA GLN A 94 -1.07 10.74 -18.00
C GLN A 94 -1.58 9.29 -17.96
N LYS A 95 -0.71 8.30 -18.12
CA LYS A 95 -1.08 6.88 -18.05
C LYS A 95 -1.63 6.49 -16.68
N ILE A 96 -1.01 6.96 -15.61
CA ILE A 96 -1.48 6.71 -14.23
C ILE A 96 -2.80 7.42 -13.97
N GLU A 97 -2.92 8.71 -14.34
CA GLU A 97 -4.14 9.49 -14.15
C GLU A 97 -5.31 8.90 -14.96
N GLN A 98 -5.09 8.51 -16.20
CA GLN A 98 -6.11 7.86 -17.03
C GLN A 98 -6.57 6.53 -16.42
N TRP A 99 -5.66 5.75 -15.82
CA TRP A 99 -6.03 4.53 -15.13
C TRP A 99 -6.86 4.83 -13.88
N GLN A 100 -6.43 5.77 -13.07
CA GLN A 100 -7.12 6.19 -11.85
C GLN A 100 -8.53 6.68 -12.16
N ASN A 101 -8.69 7.46 -13.22
CA ASN A 101 -9.97 8.05 -13.64
C ASN A 101 -10.94 7.04 -14.30
N GLN A 102 -10.53 5.80 -14.59
CA GLN A 102 -11.45 4.76 -15.08
C GLN A 102 -12.33 4.17 -13.97
N GLY A 103 -12.01 4.42 -12.71
CA GLY A 103 -12.78 3.95 -11.58
C GLY A 103 -13.29 5.07 -10.71
N GLU A 104 -14.40 4.83 -10.04
CA GLU A 104 -14.79 5.64 -8.90
C GLU A 104 -13.91 5.25 -7.73
N ILE A 105 -12.94 6.08 -7.36
CA ILE A 105 -12.21 5.89 -6.10
C ILE A 105 -13.18 6.31 -4.99
N LYS A 106 -13.91 5.33 -4.47
CA LYS A 106 -14.75 5.55 -3.30
C LYS A 106 -13.86 5.88 -2.12
N GLN A 107 -13.93 7.10 -1.64
CA GLN A 107 -13.35 7.43 -0.35
C GLN A 107 -14.23 6.80 0.74
N ILE A 108 -13.59 6.30 1.79
CA ILE A 108 -14.31 5.82 2.96
C ILE A 108 -15.00 7.02 3.58
N ASP A 109 -16.31 6.88 3.85
CA ASP A 109 -17.06 7.88 4.59
C ASP A 109 -16.37 8.20 5.92
N GLU A 110 -16.35 9.48 6.30
CA GLU A 110 -15.63 9.94 7.50
C GLU A 110 -16.16 9.29 8.78
N THR A 111 -17.45 8.98 8.84
CA THR A 111 -18.07 8.27 9.96
C THR A 111 -17.50 6.85 10.07
N VAL A 112 -17.44 6.14 8.95
CA VAL A 112 -16.87 4.78 8.90
C VAL A 112 -15.37 4.81 9.24
N LYS A 113 -14.64 5.84 8.83
CA LYS A 113 -13.24 6.03 9.19
C LYS A 113 -13.05 6.19 10.71
N GLN A 114 -13.87 7.00 11.35
CA GLN A 114 -13.85 7.17 12.81
C GLN A 114 -14.16 5.87 13.54
N GLU A 115 -15.15 5.09 13.08
CA GLU A 115 -15.45 3.79 13.66
C GLU A 115 -14.27 2.81 13.52
N ILE A 116 -13.61 2.80 12.37
CA ILE A 116 -12.39 1.98 12.14
C ILE A 116 -11.28 2.39 13.10
N GLU A 117 -11.02 3.68 13.26
CA GLU A 117 -10.00 4.21 14.17
C GLU A 117 -10.30 3.84 15.61
N GLN A 118 -11.58 3.91 16.03
CA GLN A 118 -12.00 3.47 17.36
C GLN A 118 -11.70 1.99 17.58
N ILE A 119 -12.10 1.11 16.66
CA ILE A 119 -11.86 -0.33 16.75
C ILE A 119 -10.35 -0.63 16.83
N ILE A 120 -9.53 0.08 16.04
CA ILE A 120 -8.07 -0.09 16.07
C ILE A 120 -7.51 0.34 17.42
N ASN A 121 -7.97 1.43 17.99
CA ASN A 121 -7.50 1.92 19.29
C ASN A 121 -7.90 0.96 20.41
N GLU A 122 -9.12 0.46 20.43
CA GLU A 122 -9.56 -0.56 21.38
C GLU A 122 -8.69 -1.84 21.29
N ALA A 123 -8.34 -2.28 20.07
CA ALA A 123 -7.47 -3.43 19.89
C ALA A 123 -6.03 -3.18 20.39
N LYS A 124 -5.49 -1.97 20.20
CA LYS A 124 -4.19 -1.56 20.75
C LYS A 124 -4.19 -1.55 22.28
N ASP A 125 -5.22 -0.97 22.89
CA ASP A 125 -5.35 -0.94 24.35
C ASP A 125 -5.38 -2.36 24.93
N GLN A 126 -6.14 -3.26 24.31
CA GLN A 126 -6.17 -4.68 24.73
C GLN A 126 -4.82 -5.36 24.56
N PHE A 127 -4.10 -5.06 23.50
CA PHE A 127 -2.75 -5.57 23.29
C PHE A 127 -1.78 -5.07 24.38
N ASP A 128 -1.81 -3.79 24.70
CA ASP A 128 -0.95 -3.20 25.73
C ASP A 128 -1.24 -3.77 27.11
N ILE A 129 -2.50 -3.99 27.46
CA ILE A 129 -2.91 -4.70 28.69
C ILE A 129 -2.34 -6.10 28.72
N ALA A 130 -2.41 -6.84 27.60
CA ALA A 130 -1.85 -8.19 27.51
C ALA A 130 -0.33 -8.19 27.69
N VAL A 131 0.38 -7.23 27.11
CA VAL A 131 1.83 -7.07 27.29
C VAL A 131 2.20 -6.81 28.74
N LEU A 132 1.46 -5.93 29.42
CA LEU A 132 1.69 -5.63 30.84
C LEU A 132 1.50 -6.89 31.71
N LYS A 133 0.45 -7.67 31.45
CA LYS A 133 0.21 -8.95 32.18
C LYS A 133 1.36 -9.94 31.94
N MET A 134 1.85 -10.07 30.72
CA MET A 134 2.99 -10.95 30.42
C MET A 134 4.29 -10.50 31.12
N ARG A 135 4.55 -9.19 31.18
CA ARG A 135 5.71 -8.63 31.90
C ARG A 135 5.61 -8.89 33.39
N ALA A 136 4.44 -8.73 33.99
CA ALA A 136 4.22 -9.06 35.42
C ALA A 136 4.45 -10.54 35.70
N LEU A 137 3.94 -11.43 34.84
CA LEU A 137 4.16 -12.88 34.97
C LEU A 137 5.64 -13.23 34.86
N LYS A 138 6.37 -12.65 33.90
CA LYS A 138 7.81 -12.85 33.76
C LYS A 138 8.56 -12.47 35.03
N LYS A 139 8.21 -11.33 35.66
CA LYS A 139 8.82 -10.89 36.91
C LYS A 139 8.59 -11.90 38.04
N GLN A 140 7.38 -12.41 38.20
CA GLN A 140 7.05 -13.43 39.21
C GLN A 140 7.82 -14.75 39.02
N ILE A 141 8.05 -15.17 37.75
CA ILE A 141 8.84 -16.35 37.43
C ILE A 141 10.31 -16.14 37.87
N SER A 142 10.90 -15.00 37.47
CA SER A 142 12.30 -14.67 37.82
C SER A 142 12.52 -14.55 39.31
N GLU A 143 11.54 -14.06 40.06
CA GLU A 143 11.62 -14.01 41.55
C GLU A 143 11.57 -15.37 42.20
N LYS A 144 10.88 -16.37 41.61
CA LYS A 144 10.82 -17.74 42.09
C LYS A 144 12.07 -18.55 41.76
N GLU A 145 12.76 -18.25 40.67
CA GLU A 145 14.00 -18.94 40.27
C GLU A 145 15.22 -18.48 41.08
N ASN A 146 15.11 -17.35 41.80
CA ASN A 146 16.18 -16.79 42.63
C ASN A 146 16.01 -17.12 44.17
N LEU A 147 15.05 -17.97 44.51
CA LEU A 147 14.81 -18.51 45.86
C LEU A 147 15.22 -19.96 45.96
#